data_2c3a907cb864ac227434e8029e3067b5
#
_entry.id   2c3a907cb864ac227434e8029e3067b5
#
_cell.length_a   1.000
_cell.length_b   1.000
_cell.length_c   1.000
_cell.angle_alpha   90.00
_cell.angle_beta   90.00
_cell.angle_gamma   90.00
#
_symmetry.space_group_name_H-M   'P 1'
#
loop_
_entity.id
_entity.type
_entity.pdbx_description
1 polymer ?
#
loop_
_entity_poly.entity_id
_entity_poly.type
_entity_poly.pdbx_seq_one_letter_code
_entity_poly.pdbx_strand_id
1 'polypeptide(L)'
;MPMPVRRLNRPFTVVLTGVENAQKTTIGRMLSQRNGWPMMEEAARTDAAVLAGRTTLDDLQRLQDAFIRRVERDLESDASPVLVYDTGGLVLDMWAREVFDTALQRTGKAMELMDLHLFFHTMHDWHPDPLQTLPRLEDRLALQERYRMRLKSSGCRFEEVLMAPGPERLHHAEKLIARHNAG
;
A
#
# COMPACT_ATOMS: atom_id res chain seq x y z
N MET A 1 18.71 1.13 16.54
CA MET A 1 19.29 2.24 15.79
C MET A 1 18.45 2.47 14.56
N PRO A 2 18.06 3.71 14.24
CA PRO A 2 17.40 3.99 12.97
C PRO A 2 18.35 3.68 11.80
N MET A 3 17.79 3.20 10.69
CA MET A 3 18.58 2.83 9.53
C MET A 3 19.14 4.07 8.82
N PRO A 4 20.35 3.98 8.20
CA PRO A 4 20.88 5.07 7.39
C PRO A 4 19.96 5.26 6.15
N VAL A 5 19.59 6.50 5.92
CA VAL A 5 18.72 6.89 4.81
C VAL A 5 19.48 7.86 3.91
N ARG A 6 19.52 7.60 2.61
CA ARG A 6 20.07 8.54 1.63
C ARG A 6 19.14 9.76 1.55
N ARG A 7 19.68 10.96 1.65
CA ARG A 7 18.94 12.18 1.31
C ARG A 7 18.84 12.29 -0.21
N LEU A 8 17.72 11.85 -0.75
CA LEU A 8 17.27 12.28 -2.07
C LEU A 8 16.84 13.76 -1.97
N ASN A 9 16.76 14.46 -3.09
CA ASN A 9 16.21 15.83 -3.14
C ASN A 9 14.70 15.87 -2.78
N ARG A 10 14.09 14.73 -2.52
CA ARG A 10 12.72 14.53 -2.07
C ARG A 10 12.62 13.27 -1.18
N PRO A 11 11.56 13.14 -0.37
CA PRO A 11 11.30 11.92 0.39
C PRO A 11 11.22 10.67 -0.48
N PHE A 12 11.71 9.54 0.05
CA PHE A 12 11.53 8.22 -0.55
C PHE A 12 10.14 7.69 -0.18
N THR A 13 9.32 7.38 -1.18
CA THR A 13 7.94 6.96 -0.99
C THR A 13 7.79 5.45 -1.04
N VAL A 14 7.18 4.89 0.01
CA VAL A 14 6.90 3.46 0.14
C VAL A 14 5.40 3.26 0.28
N VAL A 15 4.80 2.41 -0.54
CA VAL A 15 3.41 2.02 -0.40
C VAL A 15 3.28 0.55 -0.02
N LEU A 16 2.43 0.27 0.97
CA LEU A 16 2.10 -1.08 1.41
C LEU A 16 0.96 -1.60 0.54
N THR A 17 1.27 -2.57 -0.30
CA THR A 17 0.37 -3.12 -1.31
C THR A 17 0.03 -4.57 -0.98
N GLY A 18 -1.13 -5.03 -1.37
CA GLY A 18 -1.57 -6.42 -1.20
C GLY A 18 -3.04 -6.52 -0.83
N VAL A 19 -3.53 -7.76 -0.86
CA VAL A 19 -4.91 -8.09 -0.57
C VAL A 19 -5.26 -7.86 0.90
N GLU A 20 -6.51 -8.11 1.23
CA GLU A 20 -6.99 -8.16 2.60
C GLU A 20 -6.20 -9.14 3.46
N ASN A 21 -6.24 -8.94 4.78
CA ASN A 21 -5.62 -9.83 5.78
C ASN A 21 -4.10 -10.07 5.56
N ALA A 22 -3.39 -9.06 5.07
CA ALA A 22 -1.94 -9.12 4.81
C ALA A 22 -1.09 -8.35 5.85
N GLN A 23 -1.69 -7.85 6.92
CA GLN A 23 -1.04 -7.05 7.99
C GLN A 23 -0.39 -5.74 7.53
N LYS A 24 -0.79 -5.16 6.42
CA LYS A 24 -0.23 -3.90 5.91
C LYS A 24 -0.24 -2.80 6.97
N THR A 25 -1.41 -2.47 7.51
CA THR A 25 -1.58 -1.42 8.51
C THR A 25 -0.75 -1.67 9.77
N THR A 26 -0.73 -2.92 10.26
CA THR A 26 0.05 -3.28 11.45
C THR A 26 1.54 -3.05 11.24
N ILE A 27 2.08 -3.56 10.14
CA ILE A 27 3.51 -3.39 9.80
C ILE A 27 3.82 -1.93 9.52
N GLY A 28 2.94 -1.20 8.82
CA GLY A 28 3.11 0.23 8.55
C GLY A 28 3.21 1.06 9.83
N ARG A 29 2.35 0.81 10.81
CA ARG A 29 2.41 1.47 12.14
C ARG A 29 3.71 1.14 12.88
N MET A 30 4.15 -0.12 12.84
CA MET A 30 5.41 -0.53 13.45
C MET A 30 6.62 0.12 12.77
N LEU A 31 6.63 0.21 11.43
CA LEU A 31 7.66 0.94 10.66
C LEU A 31 7.72 2.41 11.08
N SER A 32 6.56 3.06 11.16
CA SER A 32 6.43 4.45 11.58
C SER A 32 6.98 4.66 13.00
N GLN A 33 6.52 3.88 13.97
CA GLN A 33 6.93 4.00 15.37
C GLN A 33 8.43 3.75 15.57
N ARG A 34 8.98 2.76 14.89
CA ARG A 34 10.39 2.35 15.08
C ARG A 34 11.38 3.29 14.42
N ASN A 35 11.02 3.84 13.25
CA ASN A 35 11.94 4.64 12.44
C ASN A 35 11.61 6.14 12.46
N GLY A 36 10.50 6.56 13.06
CA GLY A 36 10.02 7.94 13.02
C GLY A 36 9.51 8.38 11.65
N TRP A 37 9.17 7.44 10.76
CA TRP A 37 8.65 7.76 9.44
C TRP A 37 7.14 8.06 9.50
N PRO A 38 6.66 9.16 8.91
CA PRO A 38 5.23 9.41 8.81
C PRO A 38 4.53 8.30 8.05
N MET A 39 3.41 7.83 8.59
CA MET A 39 2.53 6.88 7.92
C MET A 39 1.20 7.56 7.61
N MET A 40 0.82 7.51 6.34
CA MET A 40 -0.48 7.94 5.86
C MET A 40 -1.44 6.74 5.85
N GLU A 41 -2.47 6.82 6.68
CA GLU A 41 -3.47 5.76 6.77
C GLU A 41 -4.36 5.72 5.52
N GLU A 42 -4.94 4.56 5.27
CA GLU A 42 -5.84 4.29 4.15
C GLU A 42 -7.08 5.20 4.21
N ALA A 43 -7.25 6.06 3.20
CA ALA A 43 -8.35 7.01 3.15
C ALA A 43 -9.74 6.34 3.10
N ALA A 44 -9.83 5.13 2.54
CA ALA A 44 -11.06 4.35 2.49
C ALA A 44 -11.63 4.04 3.88
N ARG A 45 -10.78 3.91 4.92
CA ARG A 45 -11.22 3.62 6.29
C ARG A 45 -12.03 4.72 6.96
N THR A 46 -11.97 5.94 6.45
CA THR A 46 -12.72 7.10 6.95
C THR A 46 -13.74 7.64 5.95
N ASP A 47 -13.81 7.03 4.76
CA ASP A 47 -14.74 7.47 3.73
C ASP A 47 -16.18 7.02 4.04
N ALA A 48 -17.11 7.96 4.02
CA ALA A 48 -18.50 7.71 4.40
C ALA A 48 -19.23 6.73 3.47
N ALA A 49 -18.94 6.75 2.17
CA ALA A 49 -19.56 5.83 1.20
C ALA A 49 -19.04 4.40 1.39
N VAL A 50 -17.73 4.28 1.65
CA VAL A 50 -17.08 3.00 1.94
C VAL A 50 -17.64 2.39 3.22
N LEU A 51 -17.68 3.16 4.31
CA LEU A 51 -18.19 2.70 5.61
C LEU A 51 -19.67 2.33 5.57
N ALA A 52 -20.43 2.98 4.68
CA ALA A 52 -21.85 2.67 4.48
C ALA A 52 -22.09 1.47 3.53
N GLY A 53 -21.05 0.84 2.98
CA GLY A 53 -21.15 -0.23 2.01
C GLY A 53 -21.82 0.17 0.70
N ARG A 54 -21.75 1.45 0.32
CA ARG A 54 -22.38 2.02 -0.87
C ARG A 54 -21.36 2.65 -1.83
N THR A 55 -20.15 2.11 -1.83
CA THR A 55 -19.06 2.59 -2.67
C THR A 55 -19.43 2.50 -4.15
N THR A 56 -19.23 3.58 -4.87
CA THR A 56 -19.40 3.66 -6.34
C THR A 56 -18.03 3.73 -7.03
N LEU A 57 -18.02 3.56 -8.36
CA LEU A 57 -16.81 3.77 -9.15
C LEU A 57 -16.27 5.21 -9.01
N ASP A 58 -17.17 6.21 -8.97
CA ASP A 58 -16.78 7.62 -8.78
C ASP A 58 -16.15 7.87 -7.41
N ASP A 59 -16.60 7.17 -6.36
CA ASP A 59 -15.96 7.24 -5.04
C ASP A 59 -14.53 6.70 -5.08
N LEU A 60 -14.30 5.58 -5.76
CA LEU A 60 -12.96 5.02 -5.92
C LEU A 60 -12.05 5.95 -6.75
N GLN A 61 -12.58 6.56 -7.80
CA GLN A 61 -11.84 7.55 -8.60
C GLN A 61 -11.49 8.79 -7.76
N ARG A 62 -12.43 9.29 -6.97
CA ARG A 62 -12.22 10.42 -6.04
C ARG A 62 -11.16 10.10 -4.98
N LEU A 63 -11.19 8.88 -4.41
CA LEU A 63 -10.18 8.41 -3.46
C LEU A 63 -8.79 8.31 -4.09
N GLN A 64 -8.70 7.80 -5.32
CA GLN A 64 -7.44 7.74 -6.06
C GLN A 64 -6.88 9.13 -6.35
N ASP A 65 -7.71 10.07 -6.77
CA ASP A 65 -7.30 11.46 -7.00
C ASP A 65 -6.86 12.16 -5.71
N ALA A 66 -7.54 11.88 -4.60
CA ALA A 66 -7.14 12.39 -3.28
C ALA A 66 -5.78 11.81 -2.85
N PHE A 67 -5.53 10.54 -3.08
CA PHE A 67 -4.24 9.89 -2.86
C PHE A 67 -3.13 10.56 -3.67
N ILE A 68 -3.31 10.74 -4.97
CA ILE A 68 -2.32 11.39 -5.84
C ILE A 68 -1.99 12.79 -5.33
N ARG A 69 -3.01 13.64 -5.09
CA ARG A 69 -2.81 14.99 -4.56
C ARG A 69 -2.12 15.01 -3.20
N ARG A 70 -2.39 14.02 -2.35
CA ARG A 70 -1.72 13.89 -1.06
C ARG A 70 -0.24 13.60 -1.24
N VAL A 71 0.10 12.60 -2.05
CA VAL A 71 1.50 12.22 -2.31
C VAL A 71 2.26 13.40 -2.94
N GLU A 72 1.69 14.08 -3.92
CA GLU A 72 2.33 15.24 -4.56
C GLU A 72 2.67 16.34 -3.54
N ARG A 73 1.77 16.67 -2.61
CA ARG A 73 2.05 17.61 -1.51
C ARG A 73 3.12 17.10 -0.54
N ASP A 74 3.03 15.84 -0.17
CA ASP A 74 3.98 15.24 0.79
C ASP A 74 5.40 15.18 0.22
N LEU A 75 5.55 15.03 -1.11
CA LEU A 75 6.83 15.07 -1.81
C LEU A 75 7.51 16.47 -1.81
N GLU A 76 6.74 17.53 -1.62
CA GLU A 76 7.24 18.90 -1.49
C GLU A 76 7.72 19.22 -0.06
N SER A 77 7.49 18.29 0.88
CA SER A 77 7.80 18.47 2.30
C SER A 77 9.14 17.85 2.67
N ASP A 78 10.00 18.59 3.35
CA ASP A 78 11.27 18.10 3.91
C ASP A 78 11.10 17.41 5.29
N ALA A 79 9.86 17.08 5.69
CA ALA A 79 9.55 16.63 7.03
C ALA A 79 10.13 15.24 7.38
N SER A 80 10.40 14.38 6.40
CA SER A 80 10.93 13.03 6.62
C SER A 80 11.66 12.50 5.41
N PRO A 81 12.73 11.71 5.60
CA PRO A 81 13.44 11.08 4.49
C PRO A 81 12.66 9.93 3.84
N VAL A 82 11.71 9.34 4.54
CA VAL A 82 10.85 8.25 4.06
C VAL A 82 9.40 8.54 4.42
N LEU A 83 8.50 8.33 3.49
CA LEU A 83 7.05 8.41 3.67
C LEU A 83 6.43 7.04 3.41
N VAL A 84 5.59 6.57 4.34
CA VAL A 84 4.92 5.27 4.25
C VAL A 84 3.43 5.49 3.99
N TYR A 85 2.88 4.85 2.98
CA TYR A 85 1.45 4.91 2.63
C TYR A 85 0.81 3.54 2.88
N ASP A 86 -0.19 3.48 3.75
CA ASP A 86 -1.01 2.28 3.94
C ASP A 86 -2.06 2.25 2.83
N THR A 87 -1.86 1.37 1.87
CA THR A 87 -2.68 1.28 0.67
C THR A 87 -2.49 2.47 -0.29
N GLY A 88 -2.49 2.19 -1.57
CA GLY A 88 -2.26 3.17 -2.62
C GLY A 88 -3.19 3.00 -3.81
N GLY A 89 -2.91 3.76 -4.87
CA GLY A 89 -3.75 3.80 -6.06
C GLY A 89 -3.94 2.46 -6.76
N LEU A 90 -2.98 1.53 -6.65
CA LEU A 90 -3.14 0.18 -7.20
C LEU A 90 -4.25 -0.62 -6.48
N VAL A 91 -4.34 -0.51 -5.15
CA VAL A 91 -5.38 -1.23 -4.40
C VAL A 91 -6.76 -0.72 -4.76
N LEU A 92 -6.93 0.59 -4.91
CA LEU A 92 -8.19 1.18 -5.39
C LEU A 92 -8.55 0.74 -6.82
N ASP A 93 -7.56 0.66 -7.74
CA ASP A 93 -7.76 0.15 -9.10
C ASP A 93 -8.17 -1.33 -9.10
N MET A 94 -7.51 -2.15 -8.28
CA MET A 94 -7.87 -3.56 -8.15
C MET A 94 -9.30 -3.73 -7.60
N TRP A 95 -9.69 -2.90 -6.62
CA TRP A 95 -11.06 -2.89 -6.12
C TRP A 95 -12.07 -2.51 -7.22
N ALA A 96 -11.78 -1.45 -7.99
CA ALA A 96 -12.63 -1.05 -9.11
C ALA A 96 -12.79 -2.17 -10.16
N ARG A 97 -11.72 -2.88 -10.47
CA ARG A 97 -11.75 -4.03 -11.39
C ARG A 97 -12.57 -5.21 -10.86
N GLU A 98 -12.40 -5.54 -9.58
CA GLU A 98 -13.10 -6.69 -8.97
C GLU A 98 -14.61 -6.45 -8.83
N VAL A 99 -15.02 -5.22 -8.51
CA VAL A 99 -16.43 -4.90 -8.21
C VAL A 99 -17.18 -4.32 -9.42
N PHE A 100 -16.50 -3.52 -10.23
CA PHE A 100 -17.13 -2.77 -11.33
C PHE A 100 -16.61 -3.17 -12.73
N ASP A 101 -15.71 -4.17 -12.80
CA ASP A 101 -15.05 -4.60 -14.05
C ASP A 101 -14.43 -3.42 -14.84
N THR A 102 -13.92 -2.43 -14.11
CA THR A 102 -13.44 -1.17 -14.70
C THR A 102 -12.15 -0.71 -14.06
N ALA A 103 -11.18 -0.27 -14.87
CA ALA A 103 -9.94 0.33 -14.41
C ALA A 103 -10.14 1.79 -13.99
N LEU A 104 -9.44 2.24 -12.96
CA LEU A 104 -9.38 3.67 -12.63
C LEU A 104 -8.43 4.41 -13.59
N GLN A 105 -8.77 5.67 -13.90
CA GLN A 105 -8.11 6.43 -14.96
C GLN A 105 -6.66 6.80 -14.68
N ARG A 106 -6.30 7.04 -13.40
CA ARG A 106 -4.99 7.58 -13.02
C ARG A 106 -4.10 6.59 -12.27
N THR A 107 -4.36 5.29 -12.39
CA THR A 107 -3.58 4.24 -11.70
C THR A 107 -2.09 4.30 -12.05
N GLY A 108 -1.73 4.51 -13.31
CA GLY A 108 -0.33 4.68 -13.74
C GLY A 108 0.36 5.80 -12.96
N LYS A 109 -0.26 6.99 -12.92
CA LYS A 109 0.27 8.13 -12.16
C LYS A 109 0.40 7.84 -10.68
N ALA A 110 -0.61 7.19 -10.07
CA ALA A 110 -0.57 6.82 -8.66
C ALA A 110 0.56 5.83 -8.33
N MET A 111 0.88 4.92 -9.25
CA MET A 111 1.97 3.96 -9.10
C MET A 111 3.35 4.60 -9.31
N GLU A 112 3.51 5.49 -10.31
CA GLU A 112 4.75 6.21 -10.60
C GLU A 112 5.22 7.13 -9.47
N LEU A 113 4.30 7.61 -8.64
CA LEU A 113 4.63 8.42 -7.46
C LEU A 113 5.27 7.62 -6.32
N MET A 114 5.26 6.30 -6.41
CA MET A 114 5.85 5.41 -5.40
C MET A 114 7.22 4.90 -5.83
N ASP A 115 8.23 5.14 -5.00
CA ASP A 115 9.57 4.62 -5.24
C ASP A 115 9.66 3.12 -5.01
N LEU A 116 8.83 2.59 -4.09
CA LEU A 116 8.79 1.17 -3.77
C LEU A 116 7.38 0.71 -3.38
N HIS A 117 6.91 -0.34 -4.00
CA HIS A 117 5.75 -1.10 -3.56
C HIS A 117 6.21 -2.29 -2.71
N LEU A 118 5.86 -2.33 -1.43
CA LEU A 118 6.00 -3.53 -0.61
C LEU A 118 4.75 -4.38 -0.77
N PHE A 119 4.87 -5.48 -1.48
CA PHE A 119 3.76 -6.39 -1.76
C PHE A 119 3.65 -7.46 -0.68
N PHE A 120 2.68 -7.27 0.21
CA PHE A 120 2.43 -8.18 1.33
C PHE A 120 1.56 -9.35 0.91
N HIS A 121 2.03 -10.56 1.19
CA HIS A 121 1.25 -11.76 1.01
C HIS A 121 0.18 -11.89 2.09
N THR A 122 -1.01 -12.37 1.68
CA THR A 122 -2.11 -12.65 2.61
C THR A 122 -1.73 -13.72 3.62
N MET A 123 -2.36 -13.69 4.78
CA MET A 123 -2.16 -14.67 5.84
C MET A 123 -3.17 -15.82 5.69
N HIS A 124 -2.81 -16.99 6.21
CA HIS A 124 -3.73 -18.13 6.24
C HIS A 124 -4.91 -17.86 7.17
N ASP A 125 -4.63 -17.39 8.38
CA ASP A 125 -5.66 -17.09 9.36
C ASP A 125 -6.45 -15.84 8.99
N TRP A 126 -7.76 -15.92 9.17
CA TRP A 126 -8.67 -14.81 8.90
C TRP A 126 -8.89 -13.98 10.17
N HIS A 127 -8.70 -12.68 10.04
CA HIS A 127 -9.02 -11.71 11.09
C HIS A 127 -10.13 -10.79 10.59
N PRO A 128 -11.35 -10.85 11.18
CA PRO A 128 -12.45 -9.99 10.75
C PRO A 128 -12.10 -8.50 10.82
N ASP A 129 -12.43 -7.78 9.76
CA ASP A 129 -12.29 -6.32 9.65
C ASP A 129 -13.47 -5.81 8.82
N PRO A 130 -14.14 -4.69 9.19
CA PRO A 130 -15.32 -4.19 8.48
C PRO A 130 -15.14 -3.91 6.99
N LEU A 131 -13.91 -3.67 6.55
CA LEU A 131 -13.59 -3.43 5.13
C LEU A 131 -13.12 -4.68 4.39
N GLN A 132 -13.03 -5.83 5.07
CA GLN A 132 -12.56 -7.07 4.47
C GLN A 132 -13.74 -7.96 4.11
N THR A 133 -13.79 -8.37 2.85
CA THR A 133 -14.92 -9.07 2.25
C THR A 133 -14.58 -10.48 1.76
N LEU A 134 -13.30 -10.87 1.80
CA LEU A 134 -12.80 -12.14 1.28
C LEU A 134 -12.33 -13.09 2.40
N PRO A 135 -13.23 -13.74 3.14
CA PRO A 135 -12.86 -14.64 4.24
C PRO A 135 -12.14 -15.91 3.77
N ARG A 136 -12.43 -16.39 2.56
CA ARG A 136 -11.84 -17.62 2.02
C ARG A 136 -10.41 -17.38 1.55
N LEU A 137 -9.50 -18.26 2.00
CA LEU A 137 -8.09 -18.17 1.62
C LEU A 137 -7.88 -18.26 0.11
N GLU A 138 -8.62 -19.14 -0.56
CA GLU A 138 -8.50 -19.36 -2.01
C GLU A 138 -8.80 -18.08 -2.79
N ASP A 139 -9.83 -17.33 -2.39
CA ASP A 139 -10.22 -16.08 -3.06
C ASP A 139 -9.14 -15.02 -2.85
N ARG A 140 -8.56 -14.95 -1.63
CA ARG A 140 -7.43 -14.04 -1.35
C ARG A 140 -6.19 -14.41 -2.13
N LEU A 141 -5.86 -15.70 -2.25
CA LEU A 141 -4.71 -16.15 -3.05
C LEU A 141 -4.90 -15.87 -4.54
N ALA A 142 -6.10 -16.09 -5.07
CA ALA A 142 -6.42 -15.76 -6.46
C ALA A 142 -6.29 -14.25 -6.73
N LEU A 143 -6.82 -13.40 -5.83
CA LEU A 143 -6.67 -11.96 -5.92
C LEU A 143 -5.20 -11.52 -5.77
N GLN A 144 -4.45 -12.13 -4.86
CA GLN A 144 -3.03 -11.88 -4.66
C GLN A 144 -2.23 -12.13 -5.95
N GLU A 145 -2.53 -13.18 -6.70
CA GLU A 145 -1.86 -13.44 -7.97
C GLU A 145 -2.19 -12.37 -9.02
N ARG A 146 -3.43 -11.87 -9.07
CA ARG A 146 -3.79 -10.73 -9.94
C ARG A 146 -3.01 -9.46 -9.57
N TYR A 147 -2.82 -9.17 -8.28
CA TYR A 147 -1.95 -8.08 -7.82
C TYR A 147 -0.51 -8.25 -8.31
N ARG A 148 0.05 -9.45 -8.14
CA ARG A 148 1.42 -9.76 -8.58
C ARG A 148 1.59 -9.54 -10.08
N MET A 149 0.66 -10.03 -10.88
CA MET A 149 0.68 -9.84 -12.33
C MET A 149 0.60 -8.34 -12.68
N ARG A 150 -0.25 -7.58 -11.99
CA ARG A 150 -0.39 -6.15 -12.23
C ARG A 150 0.88 -5.37 -11.87
N LEU A 151 1.52 -5.68 -10.74
CA LEU A 151 2.81 -5.11 -10.35
C LEU A 151 3.89 -5.41 -11.40
N LYS A 152 4.01 -6.65 -11.83
CA LYS A 152 4.99 -7.06 -12.86
C LYS A 152 4.76 -6.33 -14.19
N SER A 153 3.53 -6.20 -14.64
CA SER A 153 3.19 -5.57 -15.92
C SER A 153 3.30 -4.05 -15.91
N SER A 154 3.29 -3.41 -14.74
CA SER A 154 3.35 -1.96 -14.62
C SER A 154 4.75 -1.37 -14.78
N GLY A 155 5.80 -2.19 -14.62
CA GLY A 155 7.19 -1.73 -14.59
C GLY A 155 7.58 -0.97 -13.32
N CYS A 156 6.70 -0.87 -12.32
CA CYS A 156 7.03 -0.25 -11.04
C CYS A 156 8.01 -1.14 -10.24
N ARG A 157 8.77 -0.50 -9.35
CA ARG A 157 9.63 -1.24 -8.42
C ARG A 157 8.80 -1.82 -7.30
N PHE A 158 8.87 -3.15 -7.12
CA PHE A 158 8.20 -3.81 -6.01
C PHE A 158 9.04 -4.93 -5.42
N GLU A 159 8.78 -5.23 -4.15
CA GLU A 159 9.38 -6.34 -3.40
C GLU A 159 8.30 -7.11 -2.66
N GLU A 160 8.41 -8.43 -2.66
CA GLU A 160 7.45 -9.30 -1.99
C GLU A 160 7.81 -9.52 -0.52
N VAL A 161 6.85 -9.33 0.37
CA VAL A 161 6.98 -9.59 1.80
C VAL A 161 6.32 -10.92 2.11
N LEU A 162 7.11 -12.00 2.04
CA LEU A 162 6.68 -13.40 2.17
C LEU A 162 6.68 -13.92 3.61
N MET A 163 7.42 -13.25 4.50
CA MET A 163 7.64 -13.72 5.87
C MET A 163 6.35 -13.93 6.64
N ALA A 164 6.33 -14.95 7.49
CA ALA A 164 5.25 -15.20 8.43
C ALA A 164 4.96 -13.96 9.31
N PRO A 165 3.75 -13.83 9.88
CA PRO A 165 3.43 -12.75 10.81
C PRO A 165 4.42 -12.65 11.97
N GLY A 166 4.75 -11.42 12.38
CA GLY A 166 5.60 -11.22 13.55
C GLY A 166 6.78 -10.26 13.30
N PRO A 167 7.73 -10.21 14.26
CA PRO A 167 8.87 -9.29 14.20
C PRO A 167 9.76 -9.48 12.97
N GLU A 168 9.87 -10.68 12.47
CA GLU A 168 10.67 -11.00 11.28
C GLU A 168 10.10 -10.34 10.02
N ARG A 169 8.78 -10.26 9.91
CA ARG A 169 8.09 -9.59 8.80
C ARG A 169 8.39 -8.09 8.77
N LEU A 170 8.37 -7.45 9.95
CA LEU A 170 8.76 -6.05 10.10
C LEU A 170 10.23 -5.84 9.69
N HIS A 171 11.13 -6.65 10.23
CA HIS A 171 12.56 -6.56 9.94
C HIS A 171 12.87 -6.78 8.46
N HIS A 172 12.15 -7.71 7.81
CA HIS A 172 12.26 -7.92 6.38
C HIS A 172 11.83 -6.69 5.59
N ALA A 173 10.67 -6.09 5.92
CA ALA A 173 10.20 -4.86 5.28
C ALA A 173 11.21 -3.70 5.46
N GLU A 174 11.77 -3.54 6.66
CA GLU A 174 12.82 -2.53 6.91
C GLU A 174 14.06 -2.73 6.03
N LYS A 175 14.54 -3.96 5.90
CA LYS A 175 15.69 -4.30 5.03
C LYS A 175 15.41 -3.98 3.56
N LEU A 176 14.20 -4.26 3.08
CA LEU A 176 13.81 -3.95 1.72
C LEU A 176 13.81 -2.44 1.46
N ILE A 177 13.20 -1.67 2.38
CA ILE A 177 13.20 -0.20 2.28
C ILE A 177 14.63 0.34 2.27
N ALA A 178 15.47 -0.10 3.22
CA ALA A 178 16.86 0.36 3.31
C ALA A 178 17.66 0.08 2.04
N ARG A 179 17.52 -1.12 1.49
CA ARG A 179 18.22 -1.52 0.27
C ARG A 179 17.90 -0.60 -0.92
N HIS A 180 16.63 -0.23 -1.07
CA HIS A 180 16.17 0.60 -2.19
C HIS A 180 16.37 2.11 -1.97
N ASN A 181 16.43 2.55 -0.72
CA ASN A 181 16.65 3.95 -0.38
C ASN A 181 18.15 4.32 -0.32
N ALA A 182 19.06 3.34 -0.25
CA ALA A 182 20.51 3.56 -0.22
C ALA A 182 21.17 3.63 -1.62
N GLY A 183 20.47 3.22 -2.66
CA GLY A 183 20.93 3.21 -4.06
C GLY A 183 20.45 4.42 -4.84
#